data_6adc0c36b3c0705047ec8c1f76f4b627
#
_entry.id   6adc0c36b3c0705047ec8c1f76f4b627
#
_cell.length_a   1.000
_cell.length_b   1.000
_cell.length_c   1.000
_cell.angle_alpha   90.00
_cell.angle_beta   90.00
_cell.angle_gamma   90.00
#
_symmetry.space_group_name_H-M   'P 1'
#
loop_
_entity.id
_entity.type
_entity.pdbx_description
1 polymer ?
#
loop_
_entity_poly.entity_id
_entity_poly.type
_entity_poly.pdbx_seq_one_letter_code
_entity_poly.pdbx_strand_id
1 'polypeptide(L)'
;MGYISHEFNLGEVENYGEVMVRRQNNGGHILTTRIDHFMYAVASLDEGMEWAADTFGVPAAYGGEHVDLGTRNALLSLGSTYLEIIAPDPAQSQEGNGGAQFANLTSGGMVTWAAEGDLNAIAQTLESAGVSTQGPNRTQRKTESGELLVWDLLFPIGSPHGGRMPFFIDWLECANPKDTNPVGGEFGALAIPTPDADDLARALSAIDLDIAVSAGPPALSVTIDSPRGEVVLASTSETSHMQFGGIR
;
A
#
# COMPACT_ATOMS: atom_id res chain seq x y z
N MET A 1 51.92 32.25 -11.18
CA MET A 1 51.68 30.80 -11.11
C MET A 1 51.05 30.52 -9.76
N GLY A 2 49.74 30.44 -9.72
CA GLY A 2 48.98 30.12 -8.52
C GLY A 2 48.09 28.91 -8.80
N TYR A 3 48.35 27.83 -8.07
CA TYR A 3 47.53 26.64 -8.06
C TYR A 3 46.33 26.86 -7.14
N ILE A 4 45.13 26.72 -7.67
CA ILE A 4 43.90 26.67 -6.87
C ILE A 4 43.57 25.17 -6.65
N SER A 5 43.74 24.71 -5.42
CA SER A 5 43.30 23.40 -4.96
C SER A 5 41.81 23.47 -4.63
N HIS A 6 40.98 22.72 -5.37
CA HIS A 6 39.61 22.43 -4.97
C HIS A 6 39.62 21.25 -3.99
N GLU A 7 39.36 21.56 -2.74
CA GLU A 7 39.03 20.52 -1.74
C GLU A 7 37.59 19.99 -1.99
N PHE A 8 37.48 18.72 -2.30
CA PHE A 8 36.20 18.00 -2.26
C PHE A 8 35.92 17.63 -0.81
N ASN A 9 34.94 18.31 -0.23
CA ASN A 9 34.40 17.96 1.08
C ASN A 9 33.46 16.78 0.92
N LEU A 10 33.91 15.59 1.34
CA LEU A 10 33.07 14.37 1.46
C LEU A 10 32.26 14.53 2.74
N GLY A 11 31.03 15.04 2.61
CA GLY A 11 30.05 15.02 3.70
C GLY A 11 29.66 13.57 4.04
N GLU A 12 29.66 13.30 5.33
CA GLU A 12 29.34 12.01 5.94
C GLU A 12 27.96 11.51 5.53
N VAL A 13 27.93 10.22 5.14
CA VAL A 13 26.69 9.49 4.85
C VAL A 13 26.21 8.87 6.15
N GLU A 14 25.22 9.46 6.77
CA GLU A 14 24.40 8.79 7.78
C GLU A 14 22.92 8.97 7.42
N ASN A 15 22.27 7.90 7.13
CA ASN A 15 20.93 7.41 7.46
C ASN A 15 20.31 6.62 6.31
N TYR A 16 20.26 5.33 6.51
CA TYR A 16 19.39 4.43 5.76
C TYR A 16 17.99 4.53 6.35
N GLY A 17 17.07 5.23 5.66
CA GLY A 17 15.69 5.34 6.14
C GLY A 17 14.72 6.09 5.22
N GLU A 18 15.22 6.97 4.35
CA GLU A 18 14.37 7.70 3.40
C GLU A 18 15.05 7.72 2.03
N VAL A 19 14.61 6.85 1.12
CA VAL A 19 14.99 6.96 -0.29
C VAL A 19 14.14 8.06 -0.91
N MET A 20 14.58 9.32 -0.75
CA MET A 20 14.04 10.44 -1.53
C MET A 20 14.84 10.59 -2.81
N VAL A 21 14.35 10.03 -3.90
CA VAL A 21 14.86 10.35 -5.24
C VAL A 21 14.04 11.49 -5.82
N ARG A 22 14.63 12.68 -5.87
CA ARG A 22 14.01 13.85 -6.52
C ARG A 22 14.28 13.83 -8.02
N ARG A 23 13.27 13.62 -8.83
CA ARG A 23 13.29 13.88 -10.28
C ARG A 23 12.35 15.02 -10.61
N GLN A 24 12.84 16.03 -11.37
CA GLN A 24 11.99 17.09 -11.92
C GLN A 24 11.27 16.56 -13.17
N ASN A 25 9.95 16.50 -13.12
CA ASN A 25 9.13 16.40 -14.31
C ASN A 25 9.00 17.79 -14.98
N ASN A 26 8.95 17.84 -16.31
CA ASN A 26 8.92 19.06 -17.14
C ASN A 26 7.67 19.95 -16.90
N GLY A 27 7.52 20.49 -15.72
CA GLY A 27 6.39 21.33 -15.32
C GLY A 27 6.51 21.88 -13.90
N GLY A 28 7.60 21.60 -13.18
CA GLY A 28 7.85 22.22 -11.86
C GLY A 28 7.15 21.59 -10.66
N HIS A 29 6.29 20.57 -10.85
CA HIS A 29 5.76 19.75 -9.75
C HIS A 29 6.76 18.63 -9.43
N ILE A 30 7.25 18.62 -8.19
CA ILE A 30 8.00 17.46 -7.66
C ILE A 30 6.92 16.49 -7.18
N LEU A 31 6.74 15.38 -7.91
CA LEU A 31 5.97 14.26 -7.40
C LEU A 31 6.75 13.65 -6.22
N THR A 32 6.11 13.49 -5.09
CA THR A 32 6.64 12.71 -3.97
C THR A 32 5.59 11.64 -3.67
N THR A 33 5.80 10.45 -4.22
CA THR A 33 4.94 9.30 -3.99
C THR A 33 5.67 8.34 -3.07
N ARG A 34 4.99 7.79 -2.06
CA ARG A 34 5.59 6.84 -1.11
C ARG A 34 4.61 5.73 -0.78
N ILE A 35 5.12 4.59 -0.33
CA ILE A 35 4.28 3.50 0.15
C ILE A 35 3.49 3.98 1.36
N ASP A 36 2.17 3.75 1.34
CA ASP A 36 1.28 4.06 2.46
C ASP A 36 0.98 2.80 3.28
N HIS A 37 0.45 1.75 2.66
CA HIS A 37 0.11 0.53 3.36
C HIS A 37 0.09 -0.72 2.47
N PHE A 38 0.05 -1.86 3.14
CA PHE A 38 -0.07 -3.19 2.54
C PHE A 38 -1.38 -3.82 2.97
N MET A 39 -2.10 -4.44 2.01
CA MET A 39 -3.36 -5.11 2.29
C MET A 39 -3.19 -6.63 2.32
N TYR A 40 -3.55 -7.23 3.45
CA TYR A 40 -3.56 -8.65 3.68
C TYR A 40 -5.00 -9.13 3.90
N ALA A 41 -5.54 -9.90 2.97
CA ALA A 41 -6.92 -10.36 3.03
C ALA A 41 -7.04 -11.67 3.82
N VAL A 42 -8.12 -11.76 4.59
CA VAL A 42 -8.53 -12.94 5.37
C VAL A 42 -10.03 -13.18 5.21
N ALA A 43 -10.51 -14.40 5.44
CA ALA A 43 -11.94 -14.71 5.39
C ALA A 43 -12.70 -14.22 6.64
N SER A 44 -12.03 -14.17 7.78
CA SER A 44 -12.57 -13.69 9.06
C SER A 44 -11.63 -12.68 9.69
N LEU A 45 -12.14 -11.49 10.02
CA LEU A 45 -11.32 -10.47 10.64
C LEU A 45 -10.87 -10.88 12.04
N ASP A 46 -11.74 -11.54 12.79
CA ASP A 46 -11.45 -11.96 14.16
C ASP A 46 -10.29 -12.97 14.18
N GLU A 47 -10.30 -13.96 13.27
CA GLU A 47 -9.19 -14.90 13.07
C GLU A 47 -7.91 -14.19 12.55
N GLY A 48 -8.07 -13.20 11.69
CA GLY A 48 -6.95 -12.38 11.20
C GLY A 48 -6.29 -11.55 12.30
N MET A 49 -7.06 -11.02 13.22
CA MET A 49 -6.53 -10.28 14.39
C MET A 49 -5.82 -11.22 15.39
N GLU A 50 -6.35 -12.41 15.63
CA GLU A 50 -5.68 -13.44 16.44
C GLU A 50 -4.35 -13.87 15.80
N TRP A 51 -4.37 -14.17 14.49
CA TRP A 51 -3.17 -14.48 13.73
C TRP A 51 -2.12 -13.36 13.81
N ALA A 52 -2.53 -12.08 13.70
CA ALA A 52 -1.60 -10.95 13.80
C ALA A 52 -0.97 -10.86 15.18
N ALA A 53 -1.77 -11.03 16.25
CA ALA A 53 -1.26 -11.03 17.62
C ALA A 53 -0.25 -12.17 17.86
N ASP A 54 -0.50 -13.34 17.30
CA ASP A 54 0.41 -14.49 17.37
C ASP A 54 1.69 -14.27 16.53
N THR A 55 1.55 -13.69 15.34
CA THR A 55 2.66 -13.50 14.40
C THR A 55 3.57 -12.36 14.84
N PHE A 56 3.02 -11.20 15.16
CA PHE A 56 3.78 -9.98 15.48
C PHE A 56 4.03 -9.80 16.99
N GLY A 57 3.29 -10.53 17.85
CA GLY A 57 3.35 -10.34 19.29
C GLY A 57 2.63 -9.08 19.77
N VAL A 58 1.92 -8.39 18.88
CA VAL A 58 1.18 -7.16 19.13
C VAL A 58 -0.19 -7.30 18.47
N PRO A 59 -1.31 -7.04 19.20
CA PRO A 59 -2.63 -7.09 18.59
C PRO A 59 -2.83 -5.94 17.59
N ALA A 60 -3.38 -6.24 16.43
CA ALA A 60 -3.86 -5.23 15.52
C ALA A 60 -5.09 -4.51 16.11
N ALA A 61 -5.20 -3.20 15.89
CA ALA A 61 -6.37 -2.44 16.33
C ALA A 61 -7.50 -2.55 15.29
N TYR A 62 -8.74 -2.70 15.75
CA TYR A 62 -9.90 -2.61 14.87
C TYR A 62 -9.95 -1.23 14.21
N GLY A 63 -9.95 -1.21 12.88
CA GLY A 63 -9.95 0.03 12.09
C GLY A 63 -11.34 0.57 11.82
N GLY A 64 -12.27 -0.28 11.42
CA GLY A 64 -13.65 0.09 11.12
C GLY A 64 -14.23 -0.65 9.92
N GLU A 65 -15.44 -0.20 9.57
CA GLU A 65 -16.24 -0.71 8.46
C GLU A 65 -16.07 0.21 7.24
N HIS A 66 -15.85 -0.40 6.08
CA HIS A 66 -15.91 0.33 4.81
C HIS A 66 -17.35 0.26 4.29
N VAL A 67 -18.10 1.31 4.58
CA VAL A 67 -19.52 1.39 4.20
C VAL A 67 -19.69 1.25 2.69
N ASP A 68 -20.64 0.43 2.26
CA ASP A 68 -20.94 0.13 0.86
C ASP A 68 -19.85 -0.64 0.08
N LEU A 69 -18.74 -1.02 0.74
CA LEU A 69 -17.71 -1.86 0.15
C LEU A 69 -17.77 -3.32 0.63
N GLY A 70 -18.59 -3.60 1.66
CA GLY A 70 -18.78 -4.94 2.20
C GLY A 70 -17.56 -5.48 2.96
N THR A 71 -16.67 -4.61 3.42
CA THR A 71 -15.43 -4.98 4.13
C THR A 71 -15.29 -4.26 5.45
N ARG A 72 -14.52 -4.85 6.35
CA ARG A 72 -14.01 -4.26 7.60
C ARG A 72 -12.53 -4.59 7.76
N ASN A 73 -11.82 -3.83 8.57
CA ASN A 73 -10.38 -3.99 8.70
C ASN A 73 -9.87 -3.90 10.15
N ALA A 74 -8.63 -4.37 10.32
CA ALA A 74 -7.79 -4.11 11.48
C ALA A 74 -6.40 -3.65 11.02
N LEU A 75 -5.74 -2.81 11.82
CA LEU A 75 -4.57 -2.05 11.42
C LEU A 75 -3.41 -2.28 12.38
N LEU A 76 -2.20 -2.38 11.83
CA LEU A 76 -0.96 -2.55 12.57
C LEU A 76 0.13 -1.67 11.95
N SER A 77 0.69 -0.73 12.71
CA SER A 77 1.78 0.13 12.22
C SER A 77 3.05 -0.68 11.97
N LEU A 78 3.74 -0.33 10.90
CA LEU A 78 5.06 -0.85 10.51
C LEU A 78 6.10 0.28 10.42
N GLY A 79 6.00 1.26 11.32
CA GLY A 79 6.87 2.43 11.34
C GLY A 79 6.54 3.42 10.23
N SER A 80 7.20 3.32 9.10
CA SER A 80 6.99 4.23 7.95
C SER A 80 5.70 3.94 7.15
N THR A 81 5.08 2.77 7.35
CA THR A 81 3.87 2.28 6.66
C THR A 81 2.94 1.58 7.66
N TYR A 82 1.86 0.94 7.20
CA TYR A 82 1.07 0.04 8.03
C TYR A 82 0.57 -1.18 7.28
N LEU A 83 0.19 -2.22 8.03
CA LEU A 83 -0.51 -3.39 7.54
C LEU A 83 -2.01 -3.20 7.77
N GLU A 84 -2.79 -3.34 6.71
CA GLU A 84 -4.24 -3.46 6.77
C GLU A 84 -4.63 -4.93 6.60
N ILE A 85 -5.21 -5.50 7.66
CA ILE A 85 -5.85 -6.82 7.61
C ILE A 85 -7.30 -6.58 7.23
N ILE A 86 -7.71 -7.01 6.03
CA ILE A 86 -9.04 -6.78 5.49
C ILE A 86 -9.84 -8.08 5.40
N ALA A 87 -11.12 -8.00 5.73
CA ALA A 87 -12.03 -9.13 5.66
C ALA A 87 -13.43 -8.70 5.20
N PRO A 88 -14.29 -9.63 4.75
CA PRO A 88 -15.71 -9.35 4.57
C PRO A 88 -16.34 -8.82 5.87
N ASP A 89 -17.23 -7.85 5.72
CA ASP A 89 -18.07 -7.42 6.84
C ASP A 89 -19.39 -8.20 6.83
N PRO A 90 -19.64 -9.07 7.82
CA PRO A 90 -20.87 -9.86 7.86
C PRO A 90 -22.14 -9.04 8.09
N ALA A 91 -22.01 -7.79 8.52
CA ALA A 91 -23.13 -6.87 8.71
C ALA A 91 -23.58 -6.22 7.40
N GLN A 92 -22.78 -6.28 6.34
CA GLN A 92 -23.08 -5.71 5.03
C GLN A 92 -23.40 -6.78 3.98
N SER A 93 -24.19 -6.42 2.96
CA SER A 93 -24.40 -7.30 1.80
C SER A 93 -23.07 -7.54 1.09
N GLN A 94 -22.81 -8.79 0.73
CA GLN A 94 -21.65 -9.16 -0.06
C GLN A 94 -21.95 -9.20 -1.57
N GLU A 95 -23.23 -9.07 -1.96
CA GLU A 95 -23.64 -9.13 -3.37
C GLU A 95 -23.14 -7.88 -4.11
N GLY A 96 -22.24 -8.08 -5.07
CA GLY A 96 -21.62 -7.01 -5.86
C GLY A 96 -20.56 -6.20 -5.14
N ASN A 97 -20.22 -6.52 -3.88
CA ASN A 97 -19.25 -5.82 -3.05
C ASN A 97 -17.87 -6.49 -3.07
N GLY A 98 -16.83 -5.67 -2.79
CA GLY A 98 -15.44 -6.11 -2.78
C GLY A 98 -15.13 -7.19 -1.74
N GLY A 99 -15.86 -7.21 -0.62
CA GLY A 99 -15.70 -8.22 0.42
C GLY A 99 -15.99 -9.64 -0.03
N ALA A 100 -16.89 -9.82 -1.00
CA ALA A 100 -17.28 -11.15 -1.51
C ALA A 100 -16.09 -11.99 -1.98
N GLN A 101 -15.04 -11.37 -2.53
CA GLN A 101 -13.85 -12.06 -3.02
C GLN A 101 -13.02 -12.68 -1.89
N PHE A 102 -13.16 -12.22 -0.66
CA PHE A 102 -12.40 -12.70 0.50
C PHE A 102 -13.16 -13.81 1.29
N ALA A 103 -14.48 -13.92 1.10
CA ALA A 103 -15.35 -14.75 1.93
C ALA A 103 -14.99 -16.25 1.95
N ASN A 104 -14.32 -16.74 0.91
CA ASN A 104 -13.98 -18.15 0.75
C ASN A 104 -12.48 -18.43 0.77
N LEU A 105 -11.65 -17.48 1.23
CA LEU A 105 -10.22 -17.70 1.38
C LEU A 105 -9.96 -18.82 2.38
N THR A 106 -9.13 -19.77 1.99
CA THR A 106 -8.71 -20.89 2.86
C THR A 106 -7.49 -20.51 3.69
N SER A 107 -6.76 -19.49 3.25
CA SER A 107 -5.65 -18.86 3.98
C SER A 107 -5.56 -17.38 3.65
N GLY A 108 -5.10 -16.58 4.61
CA GLY A 108 -4.81 -15.19 4.34
C GLY A 108 -3.66 -15.00 3.35
N GLY A 109 -3.61 -13.83 2.71
CA GLY A 109 -2.54 -13.49 1.77
C GLY A 109 -2.55 -12.03 1.33
N MET A 110 -1.39 -11.56 0.86
CA MET A 110 -1.24 -10.23 0.27
C MET A 110 -2.10 -10.11 -0.99
N VAL A 111 -2.87 -9.03 -1.10
CA VAL A 111 -3.75 -8.77 -2.25
C VAL A 111 -3.34 -7.56 -3.05
N THR A 112 -2.91 -6.49 -2.39
CA THR A 112 -2.49 -5.24 -3.00
C THR A 112 -1.74 -4.37 -1.99
N TRP A 113 -1.38 -3.17 -2.40
CA TRP A 113 -0.75 -2.15 -1.58
C TRP A 113 -1.19 -0.77 -2.04
N ALA A 114 -1.02 0.23 -1.20
CA ALA A 114 -1.34 1.60 -1.50
C ALA A 114 -0.10 2.49 -1.44
N ALA A 115 -0.13 3.54 -2.23
CA ALA A 115 0.85 4.63 -2.17
C ALA A 115 0.14 5.97 -1.93
N GLU A 116 0.77 6.87 -1.17
CA GLU A 116 0.27 8.21 -0.95
C GLU A 116 1.01 9.24 -1.80
N GLY A 117 0.32 10.33 -2.18
CA GLY A 117 0.88 11.42 -2.96
C GLY A 117 -0.19 12.35 -3.52
N ASP A 118 0.21 13.27 -4.39
CA ASP A 118 -0.73 14.14 -5.13
C ASP A 118 -1.51 13.33 -6.16
N LEU A 119 -2.74 12.96 -5.82
CA LEU A 119 -3.57 12.08 -6.64
C LEU A 119 -3.86 12.64 -8.04
N ASN A 120 -3.97 13.96 -8.20
CA ASN A 120 -4.21 14.57 -9.51
C ASN A 120 -2.96 14.48 -10.39
N ALA A 121 -1.79 14.74 -9.82
CA ALA A 121 -0.54 14.62 -10.55
C ALA A 121 -0.20 13.16 -10.89
N ILE A 122 -0.48 12.23 -9.96
CA ILE A 122 -0.36 10.78 -10.19
C ILE A 122 -1.28 10.34 -11.34
N ALA A 123 -2.56 10.74 -11.32
CA ALA A 123 -3.52 10.40 -12.38
C ALA A 123 -3.04 10.87 -13.75
N GLN A 124 -2.64 12.14 -13.88
CA GLN A 124 -2.13 12.69 -15.13
C GLN A 124 -0.90 11.94 -15.64
N THR A 125 0.01 11.57 -14.74
CA THR A 125 1.23 10.84 -15.10
C THR A 125 0.91 9.43 -15.57
N LEU A 126 0.05 8.70 -14.87
CA LEU A 126 -0.38 7.35 -15.24
C LEU A 126 -1.14 7.34 -16.57
N GLU A 127 -2.06 8.27 -16.78
CA GLU A 127 -2.80 8.41 -18.04
C GLU A 127 -1.85 8.71 -19.21
N SER A 128 -0.85 9.57 -19.00
CA SER A 128 0.19 9.84 -19.99
C SER A 128 1.05 8.61 -20.29
N ALA A 129 1.19 7.69 -19.34
CA ALA A 129 1.86 6.40 -19.50
C ALA A 129 0.94 5.30 -20.05
N GLY A 130 -0.32 5.61 -20.37
CA GLY A 130 -1.31 4.67 -20.92
C GLY A 130 -2.05 3.84 -19.88
N VAL A 131 -1.95 4.19 -18.59
CA VAL A 131 -2.71 3.55 -17.51
C VAL A 131 -3.92 4.42 -17.17
N SER A 132 -5.12 3.92 -17.44
CA SER A 132 -6.36 4.62 -17.10
C SER A 132 -6.57 4.64 -15.58
N THR A 133 -7.21 5.72 -15.09
CA THR A 133 -7.48 5.89 -13.65
C THR A 133 -8.95 6.19 -13.38
N GLN A 134 -9.40 5.89 -12.15
CA GLN A 134 -10.72 6.26 -11.62
C GLN A 134 -10.54 6.96 -10.28
N GLY A 135 -11.07 8.16 -10.18
CA GLY A 135 -10.93 9.04 -9.01
C GLY A 135 -10.20 10.35 -9.35
N PRO A 136 -9.77 11.13 -8.36
CA PRO A 136 -9.92 10.90 -6.91
C PRO A 136 -11.37 10.84 -6.45
N ASN A 137 -11.70 9.85 -5.62
CA ASN A 137 -13.03 9.69 -5.03
C ASN A 137 -12.95 9.85 -3.51
N ARG A 138 -13.81 10.71 -2.95
CA ARG A 138 -13.91 10.92 -1.51
C ARG A 138 -14.47 9.68 -0.83
N THR A 139 -13.75 9.22 0.20
CA THR A 139 -14.10 8.08 1.03
C THR A 139 -14.07 8.49 2.50
N GLN A 140 -14.85 7.83 3.33
CA GLN A 140 -14.90 8.13 4.76
C GLN A 140 -15.25 6.90 5.58
N ARG A 141 -14.82 6.89 6.84
CA ARG A 141 -15.28 5.94 7.84
C ARG A 141 -15.37 6.60 9.22
N LYS A 142 -16.14 6.02 10.11
CA LYS A 142 -16.12 6.37 11.52
C LYS A 142 -15.21 5.40 12.27
N THR A 143 -14.35 5.93 13.12
CA THR A 143 -13.62 5.14 14.11
C THR A 143 -14.57 4.61 15.17
N GLU A 144 -14.11 3.66 16.01
CA GLU A 144 -14.86 3.18 17.16
C GLU A 144 -15.21 4.31 18.17
N SER A 145 -14.36 5.33 18.28
CA SER A 145 -14.61 6.53 19.10
C SER A 145 -15.64 7.49 18.46
N GLY A 146 -16.09 7.24 17.23
CA GLY A 146 -17.02 8.09 16.49
C GLY A 146 -16.38 9.24 15.72
N GLU A 147 -15.06 9.34 15.69
CA GLU A 147 -14.33 10.30 14.86
C GLU A 147 -14.51 9.96 13.38
N LEU A 148 -14.75 10.99 12.55
CA LEU A 148 -14.88 10.83 11.11
C LEU A 148 -13.51 11.00 10.45
N LEU A 149 -12.98 9.93 9.88
CA LEU A 149 -11.82 9.97 9.00
C LEU A 149 -12.28 10.11 7.55
N VAL A 150 -11.60 10.98 6.81
CA VAL A 150 -11.93 11.31 5.41
C VAL A 150 -10.62 11.28 4.60
N TRP A 151 -10.66 10.63 3.44
CA TRP A 151 -9.53 10.55 2.51
C TRP A 151 -10.02 10.46 1.07
N ASP A 152 -9.14 10.70 0.12
CA ASP A 152 -9.41 10.52 -1.30
C ASP A 152 -8.66 9.27 -1.83
N LEU A 153 -9.30 8.54 -2.75
CA LEU A 153 -8.75 7.34 -3.39
C LEU A 153 -8.70 7.51 -4.91
N LEU A 154 -7.60 7.05 -5.50
CA LEU A 154 -7.42 6.94 -6.95
C LEU A 154 -7.05 5.50 -7.30
N PHE A 155 -7.75 4.91 -8.26
CA PHE A 155 -7.53 3.53 -8.68
C PHE A 155 -7.02 3.48 -10.12
N PRO A 156 -5.92 2.75 -10.42
CA PRO A 156 -5.62 2.31 -11.77
C PRO A 156 -6.67 1.29 -12.21
N ILE A 157 -7.27 1.50 -13.37
CA ILE A 157 -8.30 0.61 -13.91
C ILE A 157 -7.82 -0.07 -15.19
N GLY A 158 -8.21 -1.34 -15.37
CA GLY A 158 -7.82 -2.11 -16.55
C GLY A 158 -6.32 -2.45 -16.63
N SER A 159 -5.57 -2.25 -15.54
CA SER A 159 -4.15 -2.60 -15.49
C SER A 159 -3.98 -4.13 -15.54
N PRO A 160 -3.07 -4.66 -16.38
CA PRO A 160 -2.79 -6.09 -16.43
C PRO A 160 -2.06 -6.60 -15.18
N HIS A 161 -1.60 -5.69 -14.32
CA HIS A 161 -0.78 -6.05 -13.17
C HIS A 161 -1.62 -6.44 -11.94
N GLY A 162 -2.95 -6.22 -11.94
CA GLY A 162 -3.81 -6.51 -10.78
C GLY A 162 -3.32 -5.79 -9.52
N GLY A 163 -3.36 -6.45 -8.37
CA GLY A 163 -2.93 -5.88 -7.09
C GLY A 163 -1.43 -5.57 -6.98
N ARG A 164 -0.59 -5.91 -7.97
CA ARG A 164 0.83 -5.53 -8.03
C ARG A 164 1.01 -4.05 -8.38
N MET A 165 0.09 -3.46 -9.13
CA MET A 165 -0.03 -2.02 -9.29
C MET A 165 -0.76 -1.44 -8.07
N PRO A 166 -0.21 -0.43 -7.37
CA PRO A 166 -0.89 0.14 -6.20
C PRO A 166 -2.14 0.91 -6.59
N PHE A 167 -3.07 1.04 -5.66
CA PHE A 167 -3.98 2.17 -5.65
C PHE A 167 -3.37 3.32 -4.84
N PHE A 168 -3.98 4.50 -4.91
CA PHE A 168 -3.39 5.69 -4.30
C PHE A 168 -4.36 6.34 -3.32
N ILE A 169 -3.79 6.93 -2.27
CA ILE A 169 -4.54 7.54 -1.17
C ILE A 169 -3.96 8.92 -0.84
N ASP A 170 -4.84 9.84 -0.49
CA ASP A 170 -4.51 11.10 0.15
C ASP A 170 -5.34 11.22 1.43
N TRP A 171 -4.67 11.22 2.57
CA TRP A 171 -5.29 11.32 3.90
C TRP A 171 -5.85 12.70 4.21
N LEU A 172 -5.59 13.69 3.37
CA LEU A 172 -5.98 15.08 3.56
C LEU A 172 -5.49 15.61 4.93
N GLU A 173 -6.42 16.08 5.77
CA GLU A 173 -6.13 16.58 7.12
C GLU A 173 -6.20 15.47 8.20
N CYS A 174 -6.51 14.23 7.83
CA CYS A 174 -6.62 13.13 8.79
C CYS A 174 -5.24 12.54 9.14
N ALA A 175 -5.09 12.10 10.38
CA ALA A 175 -3.90 11.36 10.80
C ALA A 175 -3.78 10.04 10.04
N ASN A 176 -2.57 9.75 9.56
CA ASN A 176 -2.30 8.49 8.88
C ASN A 176 -2.33 7.33 9.92
N PRO A 177 -2.95 6.19 9.60
CA PRO A 177 -3.03 5.05 10.51
C PRO A 177 -1.68 4.54 11.04
N LYS A 178 -0.59 4.70 10.30
CA LYS A 178 0.75 4.31 10.77
C LYS A 178 1.16 5.03 12.07
N ASP A 179 0.64 6.26 12.28
CA ASP A 179 1.00 7.10 13.42
C ASP A 179 0.11 6.87 14.65
N THR A 180 -1.03 6.18 14.47
CA THR A 180 -2.09 6.06 15.50
C THR A 180 -2.39 4.63 15.94
N ASN A 181 -1.84 3.62 15.26
CA ASN A 181 -2.09 2.21 15.53
C ASN A 181 -0.92 1.53 16.27
N PRO A 182 -1.16 0.37 16.94
CA PRO A 182 -0.10 -0.38 17.60
C PRO A 182 1.03 -0.72 16.62
N VAL A 183 2.28 -0.61 17.08
CA VAL A 183 3.47 -0.89 16.26
C VAL A 183 3.79 -2.37 16.32
N GLY A 184 3.61 -3.07 15.21
CA GLY A 184 3.88 -4.51 15.06
C GLY A 184 5.27 -4.82 14.54
N GLY A 185 6.02 -3.81 14.08
CA GLY A 185 7.36 -3.97 13.51
C GLY A 185 7.76 -2.81 12.64
N GLU A 186 8.85 -3.01 11.90
CA GLU A 186 9.36 -2.06 10.92
C GLU A 186 9.27 -2.67 9.51
N PHE A 187 8.84 -1.86 8.54
CA PHE A 187 8.84 -2.28 7.14
C PHE A 187 10.27 -2.49 6.64
N GLY A 188 10.56 -3.66 6.10
CA GLY A 188 11.87 -4.01 5.55
C GLY A 188 11.93 -3.89 4.02
N ALA A 189 11.10 -4.65 3.30
CA ALA A 189 11.13 -4.68 1.84
C ALA A 189 9.77 -5.07 1.23
N LEU A 190 9.50 -4.54 0.04
CA LEU A 190 8.44 -4.99 -0.86
C LEU A 190 9.08 -5.65 -2.08
N ALA A 191 8.70 -6.88 -2.41
CA ALA A 191 9.11 -7.58 -3.62
C ALA A 191 7.90 -7.88 -4.51
N ILE A 192 8.02 -7.57 -5.80
CA ILE A 192 6.96 -7.70 -6.80
C ILE A 192 7.47 -8.52 -8.00
N PRO A 193 7.47 -9.86 -7.92
CA PRO A 193 7.67 -10.68 -9.10
C PRO A 193 6.44 -10.62 -10.02
N THR A 194 6.68 -10.47 -11.32
CA THR A 194 5.62 -10.43 -12.34
C THR A 194 6.17 -10.82 -13.72
N PRO A 195 5.37 -11.44 -14.62
CA PRO A 195 5.80 -11.70 -15.99
C PRO A 195 6.17 -10.43 -16.76
N ASP A 196 5.47 -9.31 -16.50
CA ASP A 196 5.62 -8.04 -17.20
C ASP A 196 6.40 -7.02 -16.35
N ALA A 197 7.57 -7.45 -15.82
CA ALA A 197 8.35 -6.68 -14.86
C ALA A 197 8.78 -5.30 -15.37
N ASP A 198 9.26 -5.21 -16.62
CA ASP A 198 9.73 -3.95 -17.21
C ASP A 198 8.59 -2.93 -17.39
N ASP A 199 7.38 -3.41 -17.68
CA ASP A 199 6.22 -2.55 -17.86
C ASP A 199 5.75 -1.97 -16.52
N LEU A 200 5.62 -2.80 -15.50
CA LEU A 200 5.27 -2.36 -14.16
C LEU A 200 6.34 -1.43 -13.58
N ALA A 201 7.63 -1.78 -13.70
CA ALA A 201 8.72 -0.94 -13.20
C ALA A 201 8.72 0.44 -13.85
N ARG A 202 8.42 0.52 -15.16
CA ARG A 202 8.30 1.79 -15.88
C ARG A 202 7.13 2.62 -15.38
N ALA A 203 5.96 2.00 -15.15
CA ALA A 203 4.78 2.69 -14.63
C ALA A 203 5.02 3.23 -13.20
N LEU A 204 5.64 2.43 -12.32
CA LEU A 204 5.98 2.86 -10.97
C LEU A 204 7.03 3.97 -10.95
N SER A 205 8.07 3.86 -11.77
CA SER A 205 9.11 4.89 -11.87
C SER A 205 8.57 6.22 -12.43
N ALA A 206 7.55 6.18 -13.30
CA ALA A 206 6.93 7.38 -13.83
C ALA A 206 6.25 8.23 -12.74
N ILE A 207 5.77 7.60 -11.68
CA ILE A 207 5.13 8.25 -10.52
C ILE A 207 6.06 8.37 -9.31
N ASP A 208 7.37 8.31 -9.53
CA ASP A 208 8.42 8.47 -8.50
C ASP A 208 8.42 7.36 -7.41
N LEU A 209 7.97 6.16 -7.75
CA LEU A 209 8.08 4.96 -6.91
C LEU A 209 9.22 4.08 -7.43
N ASP A 210 10.34 4.07 -6.70
CA ASP A 210 11.49 3.20 -6.99
C ASP A 210 11.34 1.88 -6.22
N ILE A 211 10.53 0.97 -6.76
CA ILE A 211 10.23 -0.33 -6.18
C ILE A 211 10.91 -1.43 -6.99
N ALA A 212 11.53 -2.38 -6.30
CA ALA A 212 12.16 -3.55 -6.93
C ALA A 212 11.09 -4.47 -7.54
N VAL A 213 11.00 -4.47 -8.88
CA VAL A 213 10.16 -5.37 -9.66
C VAL A 213 11.06 -6.39 -10.35
N SER A 214 10.69 -7.66 -10.32
CA SER A 214 11.47 -8.75 -10.93
C SER A 214 10.61 -9.63 -11.83
N ALA A 215 11.25 -10.27 -12.83
CA ALA A 215 10.57 -11.27 -13.64
C ALA A 215 10.26 -12.52 -12.82
N GLY A 216 9.02 -13.01 -12.89
CA GLY A 216 8.60 -14.20 -12.15
C GLY A 216 7.09 -14.44 -12.20
N PRO A 217 6.61 -15.49 -11.53
CA PRO A 217 5.17 -15.68 -11.32
C PRO A 217 4.58 -14.49 -10.57
N PRO A 218 3.31 -14.08 -10.88
CA PRO A 218 2.70 -12.91 -10.27
C PRO A 218 2.51 -13.10 -8.76
N ALA A 219 3.14 -12.23 -7.95
CA ALA A 219 2.99 -12.23 -6.50
C ALA A 219 3.34 -10.87 -5.90
N LEU A 220 3.01 -10.70 -4.63
CA LEU A 220 3.49 -9.65 -3.73
C LEU A 220 4.09 -10.32 -2.50
N SER A 221 5.21 -9.82 -2.01
CA SER A 221 5.68 -10.18 -0.68
C SER A 221 6.27 -8.99 0.05
N VAL A 222 5.97 -8.90 1.34
CA VAL A 222 6.43 -7.84 2.25
C VAL A 222 7.21 -8.48 3.37
N THR A 223 8.44 -8.01 3.57
CA THR A 223 9.29 -8.40 4.70
C THR A 223 9.15 -7.37 5.81
N ILE A 224 8.94 -7.83 7.03
CA ILE A 224 8.71 -7.00 8.22
C ILE A 224 9.65 -7.50 9.33
N ASP A 225 10.37 -6.59 9.94
CA ASP A 225 11.17 -6.88 11.14
C ASP A 225 10.29 -6.64 12.38
N SER A 226 9.80 -7.73 12.96
CA SER A 226 8.87 -7.70 14.09
C SER A 226 9.55 -8.02 15.42
N PRO A 227 8.93 -7.69 16.56
CA PRO A 227 9.43 -8.11 17.89
C PRO A 227 9.64 -9.63 18.04
N ARG A 228 9.01 -10.44 17.20
CA ARG A 228 9.16 -11.92 17.18
C ARG A 228 10.14 -12.42 16.10
N GLY A 229 10.82 -11.52 15.42
CA GLY A 229 11.75 -11.82 14.32
C GLY A 229 11.17 -11.44 12.95
N GLU A 230 11.89 -11.79 11.90
CA GLU A 230 11.49 -11.49 10.53
C GLU A 230 10.20 -12.24 10.15
N VAL A 231 9.24 -11.49 9.63
CA VAL A 231 7.96 -11.99 9.09
C VAL A 231 7.90 -11.68 7.61
N VAL A 232 7.59 -12.68 6.78
CA VAL A 232 7.34 -12.49 5.35
C VAL A 232 5.89 -12.77 5.05
N LEU A 233 5.16 -11.72 4.64
CA LEU A 233 3.78 -11.83 4.16
C LEU A 233 3.80 -11.94 2.64
N ALA A 234 3.09 -12.90 2.07
CA ALA A 234 3.08 -13.11 0.62
C ALA A 234 1.66 -13.33 0.07
N SER A 235 1.50 -13.10 -1.23
CA SER A 235 0.32 -13.56 -1.95
C SER A 235 0.28 -15.08 -1.97
N THR A 236 -0.93 -15.63 -1.91
CA THR A 236 -1.21 -17.05 -2.13
C THR A 236 -1.70 -17.29 -3.56
N SER A 237 -1.91 -18.54 -3.95
CA SER A 237 -2.57 -18.87 -5.22
C SER A 237 -3.99 -18.30 -5.31
N GLU A 238 -4.66 -18.07 -4.18
CA GLU A 238 -6.00 -17.49 -4.12
C GLU A 238 -5.98 -15.97 -4.24
N THR A 239 -4.95 -15.29 -3.70
CA THR A 239 -4.89 -13.83 -3.61
C THR A 239 -4.08 -13.15 -4.73
N SER A 240 -3.12 -13.85 -5.36
CA SER A 240 -2.23 -13.29 -6.40
C SER A 240 -2.95 -12.83 -7.68
N HIS A 241 -4.17 -13.28 -7.90
CA HIS A 241 -5.00 -12.96 -9.07
C HIS A 241 -6.12 -11.97 -8.77
N MET A 242 -6.27 -11.54 -7.52
CA MET A 242 -7.32 -10.61 -7.14
C MET A 242 -7.12 -9.25 -7.80
N GLN A 243 -8.22 -8.68 -8.26
CA GLN A 243 -8.24 -7.35 -8.87
C GLN A 243 -8.69 -6.36 -7.81
N PHE A 244 -7.87 -5.36 -7.57
CA PHE A 244 -8.23 -4.21 -6.76
C PHE A 244 -8.33 -3.02 -7.69
N GLY A 245 -9.51 -2.49 -7.89
CA GLY A 245 -9.66 -1.33 -8.75
C GLY A 245 -11.11 -0.95 -8.99
N GLY A 246 -11.40 0.30 -8.67
CA GLY A 246 -12.67 0.96 -8.92
C GLY A 246 -13.73 0.70 -7.85
N ILE A 247 -14.14 1.77 -7.18
CA ILE A 247 -15.41 1.84 -6.47
C ILE A 247 -16.49 1.91 -7.55
N ARG A 248 -17.45 0.99 -7.56
CA ARG A 248 -18.60 1.03 -8.48
C ARG A 248 -19.62 2.06 -8.05
#